data_da47b28e43a48b2896e627ceaaf69f17
#
_entry.id   da47b28e43a48b2896e627ceaaf69f17
#
_cell.length_a   1.000
_cell.length_b   1.000
_cell.length_c   1.000
_cell.angle_alpha   90.00
_cell.angle_beta   90.00
_cell.angle_gamma   90.00
#
_symmetry.space_group_name_H-M   'P 1'
#
loop_
_entity.id
_entity.type
_entity.pdbx_description
1 polymer ?
#
loop_
_entity_poly.entity_id
_entity_poly.type
_entity_poly.pdbx_seq_one_letter_code
_entity_poly.pdbx_strand_id
1 'polypeptide(L)'
;MKFVQKEFSYTIEEKKSKFISYLFPYSNFDEVMKRLREEHPKAVHFVYAYRYLNEFEQIVENSSDDGEPKGTSGKPTLAVLSGADIVNSAVVIVRYFGGTKLGTGGLIRAYSNSANEVIKISELKEYKKLIIKLLEIDYNELSQLEYILNQENIKIISKDFDMNVKLKIELTNEEFENLKPLLSRNIKII
;
A
#
# COMPACT_ATOMS: atom_id res chain seq x y z
N MET A 1 -6.91 -2.66 -6.10
CA MET A 1 -5.51 -2.42 -5.65
C MET A 1 -5.38 -2.82 -4.19
N LYS A 2 -4.18 -3.26 -3.77
CA LYS A 2 -3.89 -3.70 -2.40
C LYS A 2 -2.66 -2.99 -1.86
N PHE A 3 -2.49 -2.95 -0.54
CA PHE A 3 -1.31 -2.36 0.09
C PHE A 3 -1.00 -3.04 1.43
N VAL A 4 0.20 -2.79 1.97
CA VAL A 4 0.57 -3.24 3.32
C VAL A 4 0.58 -2.07 4.30
N GLN A 5 0.23 -2.34 5.56
CA GLN A 5 0.23 -1.35 6.64
C GLN A 5 1.45 -1.45 7.55
N LYS A 6 2.18 -2.55 7.49
CA LYS A 6 3.40 -2.83 8.26
C LYS A 6 4.43 -3.55 7.42
N GLU A 7 5.64 -3.67 7.95
CA GLU A 7 6.73 -4.39 7.31
C GLU A 7 6.59 -5.90 7.48
N PHE A 8 6.92 -6.61 6.39
CA PHE A 8 7.07 -8.07 6.35
C PHE A 8 8.42 -8.41 5.75
N SER A 9 9.03 -9.51 6.19
CA SER A 9 10.28 -9.98 5.62
C SER A 9 10.27 -11.48 5.37
N TYR A 10 10.96 -11.90 4.31
CA TYR A 10 11.14 -13.30 3.97
C TYR A 10 12.54 -13.55 3.40
N THR A 11 13.09 -14.72 3.65
CA THR A 11 14.43 -15.10 3.17
C THR A 11 14.33 -16.34 2.30
N ILE A 12 14.94 -16.25 1.11
CA ILE A 12 15.19 -17.42 0.27
C ILE A 12 16.70 -17.63 0.06
N GLU A 13 17.08 -18.83 -0.28
CA GLU A 13 18.44 -19.17 -0.70
C GLU A 13 18.41 -19.81 -2.10
N GLU A 14 19.31 -19.34 -2.97
CA GLU A 14 19.48 -19.88 -4.31
C GLU A 14 20.99 -20.00 -4.61
N LYS A 15 21.47 -21.24 -4.80
CA LYS A 15 22.89 -21.55 -5.03
C LYS A 15 23.82 -20.87 -4.01
N LYS A 16 23.52 -20.97 -2.74
CA LYS A 16 24.20 -20.35 -1.59
C LYS A 16 24.12 -18.80 -1.56
N SER A 17 23.53 -18.13 -2.56
CA SER A 17 23.17 -16.72 -2.43
C SER A 17 21.93 -16.59 -1.57
N LYS A 18 21.94 -15.62 -0.64
CA LYS A 18 20.82 -15.32 0.25
C LYS A 18 20.13 -14.05 -0.21
N PHE A 19 18.82 -14.09 -0.35
CA PHE A 19 17.95 -12.96 -0.71
C PHE A 19 16.98 -12.73 0.43
N ILE A 20 17.06 -11.55 1.05
CA ILE A 20 16.18 -11.14 2.15
C ILE A 20 15.27 -10.05 1.58
N SER A 21 14.01 -10.36 1.36
CA SER A 21 13.01 -9.41 0.89
C SER A 21 12.27 -8.76 2.05
N TYR A 22 12.04 -7.45 1.94
CA TYR A 22 11.27 -6.63 2.85
C TYR A 22 10.16 -5.95 2.06
N LEU A 23 8.90 -6.17 2.44
CA LEU A 23 7.73 -5.49 1.88
C LEU A 23 7.15 -4.58 2.95
N PHE A 24 6.96 -3.30 2.66
CA PHE A 24 6.56 -2.29 3.63
C PHE A 24 5.83 -1.11 2.97
N PRO A 25 5.13 -0.23 3.76
CA PRO A 25 4.49 0.97 3.23
C PRO A 25 5.49 1.90 2.54
N TYR A 26 5.16 2.37 1.34
CA TYR A 26 6.04 3.27 0.56
C TYR A 26 6.43 4.55 1.33
N SER A 27 5.56 5.05 2.21
CA SER A 27 5.85 6.22 3.06
C SER A 27 7.13 6.08 3.90
N ASN A 28 7.57 4.86 4.16
CA ASN A 28 8.74 4.55 4.99
C ASN A 28 9.99 4.22 4.15
N PHE A 29 9.93 4.44 2.82
CA PHE A 29 10.97 3.95 1.89
C PHE A 29 12.38 4.43 2.27
N ASP A 30 12.57 5.72 2.48
CA ASP A 30 13.90 6.29 2.76
C ASP A 30 14.44 5.83 4.12
N GLU A 31 13.58 5.76 5.14
CA GLU A 31 13.92 5.29 6.48
C GLU A 31 14.33 3.82 6.47
N VAL A 32 13.52 2.97 5.84
CA VAL A 32 13.80 1.53 5.74
C VAL A 32 15.06 1.27 4.92
N MET A 33 15.24 1.97 3.80
CA MET A 33 16.45 1.81 2.98
C MET A 33 17.71 2.17 3.76
N LYS A 34 17.69 3.27 4.54
CA LYS A 34 18.79 3.66 5.41
C LYS A 34 19.07 2.58 6.45
N ARG A 35 18.05 2.16 7.19
CA ARG A 35 18.15 1.10 8.22
C ARG A 35 18.72 -0.19 7.64
N LEU A 36 18.22 -0.67 6.50
CA LEU A 36 18.69 -1.91 5.90
C LEU A 36 20.16 -1.85 5.48
N ARG A 37 20.65 -0.69 5.02
CA ARG A 37 22.08 -0.51 4.71
C ARG A 37 22.96 -0.58 5.97
N GLU A 38 22.47 -0.10 7.10
CA GLU A 38 23.13 -0.18 8.39
C GLU A 38 23.11 -1.61 8.97
N GLU A 39 21.97 -2.31 8.86
CA GLU A 39 21.80 -3.69 9.36
C GLU A 39 22.55 -4.72 8.51
N HIS A 40 22.76 -4.46 7.22
CA HIS A 40 23.37 -5.39 6.27
C HIS A 40 24.66 -4.85 5.63
N PRO A 41 25.69 -4.45 6.39
CA PRO A 41 26.88 -3.78 5.87
C PRO A 41 27.74 -4.67 4.96
N LYS A 42 27.51 -5.99 4.98
CA LYS A 42 28.21 -6.97 4.11
C LYS A 42 27.38 -7.41 2.91
N ALA A 43 26.18 -6.88 2.73
CA ALA A 43 25.37 -7.19 1.56
C ALA A 43 25.93 -6.51 0.32
N VAL A 44 25.78 -7.15 -0.83
CA VAL A 44 26.35 -6.67 -2.11
C VAL A 44 25.37 -5.75 -2.83
N HIS A 45 24.06 -6.04 -2.74
CA HIS A 45 23.01 -5.32 -3.46
C HIS A 45 21.77 -5.10 -2.59
N PHE A 46 21.16 -3.90 -2.75
CA PHE A 46 19.90 -3.49 -2.16
C PHE A 46 18.93 -3.14 -3.29
N VAL A 47 18.49 -4.17 -4.00
CA VAL A 47 17.55 -4.04 -5.12
C VAL A 47 16.20 -3.60 -4.60
N TYR A 48 15.57 -2.65 -5.27
CA TYR A 48 14.24 -2.20 -4.85
C TYR A 48 13.27 -2.02 -6.01
N ALA A 49 12.00 -2.08 -5.67
CA ALA A 49 10.89 -1.64 -6.49
C ALA A 49 9.80 -1.04 -5.61
N TYR A 50 9.11 -0.04 -6.10
CA TYR A 50 7.95 0.53 -5.43
C TYR A 50 6.88 0.98 -6.40
N ARG A 51 5.65 1.05 -5.89
CA ARG A 51 4.49 1.62 -6.57
C ARG A 51 3.69 2.42 -5.55
N TYR A 52 3.33 3.66 -5.89
CA TYR A 52 2.47 4.49 -5.04
C TYR A 52 1.53 5.34 -5.87
N LEU A 53 0.48 5.84 -5.24
CA LEU A 53 -0.44 6.81 -5.84
C LEU A 53 0.02 8.22 -5.50
N ASN A 54 0.19 9.06 -6.52
CA ASN A 54 0.46 10.48 -6.33
C ASN A 54 -0.83 11.24 -5.91
N GLU A 55 -0.72 12.55 -5.72
CA GLU A 55 -1.85 13.44 -5.39
C GLU A 55 -3.00 13.43 -6.40
N PHE A 56 -2.72 13.06 -7.67
CA PHE A 56 -3.70 12.88 -8.73
C PHE A 56 -4.19 11.43 -8.85
N GLU A 57 -3.82 10.55 -7.90
CA GLU A 57 -4.13 9.12 -7.91
C GLU A 57 -3.60 8.35 -9.12
N GLN A 58 -2.57 8.86 -9.74
CA GLN A 58 -1.84 8.17 -10.77
C GLN A 58 -0.78 7.26 -10.13
N ILE A 59 -0.65 6.05 -10.66
CA ILE A 59 0.38 5.12 -10.22
C ILE A 59 1.75 5.65 -10.66
N VAL A 60 2.62 5.89 -9.68
CA VAL A 60 4.04 6.16 -9.87
C VAL A 60 4.81 4.93 -9.46
N GLU A 61 5.71 4.46 -10.33
CA GLU A 61 6.50 3.26 -10.07
C GLU A 61 7.97 3.49 -10.45
N ASN A 62 8.85 2.87 -9.70
CA ASN A 62 10.28 2.88 -9.97
C ASN A 62 10.94 1.60 -9.46
N SER A 63 12.12 1.31 -9.98
CA SER A 63 12.95 0.17 -9.55
C SER A 63 14.42 0.43 -9.81
N SER A 64 15.28 -0.24 -9.04
CA SER A 64 16.73 -0.20 -9.21
C SER A 64 17.32 -1.60 -9.11
N ASP A 65 18.28 -1.87 -9.99
CA ASP A 65 19.09 -3.09 -9.95
C ASP A 65 20.23 -3.02 -8.90
N ASP A 66 20.53 -1.83 -8.36
CA ASP A 66 21.60 -1.57 -7.36
C ASP A 66 22.92 -2.32 -7.65
N GLY A 67 23.41 -2.22 -8.90
CA GLY A 67 24.65 -2.85 -9.33
C GLY A 67 24.54 -4.30 -9.84
N GLU A 68 23.38 -4.92 -9.78
CA GLU A 68 23.13 -6.15 -10.54
C GLU A 68 23.11 -5.88 -12.06
N PRO A 69 23.28 -6.87 -12.94
CA PRO A 69 23.15 -6.68 -14.37
C PRO A 69 21.82 -6.04 -14.74
N LYS A 70 21.85 -5.06 -15.63
CA LYS A 70 20.70 -4.21 -15.98
C LYS A 70 19.44 -5.03 -16.33
N GLY A 71 18.35 -4.76 -15.62
CA GLY A 71 17.04 -5.35 -15.84
C GLY A 71 16.86 -6.77 -15.31
N THR A 72 17.84 -7.28 -14.52
CA THR A 72 17.77 -8.67 -14.00
C THR A 72 17.19 -8.77 -12.60
N SER A 73 16.95 -7.64 -11.94
CA SER A 73 16.55 -7.62 -10.52
C SER A 73 15.43 -6.62 -10.23
N GLY A 74 15.65 -5.32 -10.42
CA GLY A 74 14.66 -4.28 -10.11
C GLY A 74 13.39 -4.40 -10.94
N LYS A 75 13.50 -4.54 -12.26
CA LYS A 75 12.34 -4.72 -13.15
C LYS A 75 11.53 -5.99 -12.86
N PRO A 76 12.17 -7.18 -12.68
CA PRO A 76 11.45 -8.38 -12.24
C PRO A 76 10.71 -8.20 -10.90
N THR A 77 11.33 -7.52 -9.93
CA THR A 77 10.70 -7.22 -8.64
C THR A 77 9.48 -6.30 -8.82
N LEU A 78 9.60 -5.25 -9.66
CA LEU A 78 8.48 -4.35 -9.99
C LEU A 78 7.33 -5.09 -10.69
N ALA A 79 7.65 -5.99 -11.63
CA ALA A 79 6.65 -6.78 -12.33
C ALA A 79 5.82 -7.65 -11.36
N VAL A 80 6.45 -8.18 -10.31
CA VAL A 80 5.75 -8.94 -9.26
C VAL A 80 4.79 -8.04 -8.47
N LEU A 81 5.22 -6.85 -8.03
CA LEU A 81 4.34 -5.89 -7.35
C LEU A 81 3.15 -5.49 -8.23
N SER A 82 3.41 -5.22 -9.51
CA SER A 82 2.37 -4.84 -10.48
C SER A 82 1.39 -5.99 -10.73
N GLY A 83 1.90 -7.20 -10.92
CA GLY A 83 1.07 -8.39 -11.12
C GLY A 83 0.20 -8.77 -9.91
N ALA A 84 0.65 -8.45 -8.70
CA ALA A 84 -0.12 -8.63 -7.47
C ALA A 84 -1.09 -7.45 -7.17
N ASP A 85 -1.14 -6.45 -8.06
CA ASP A 85 -1.93 -5.22 -7.94
C ASP A 85 -1.67 -4.46 -6.61
N ILE A 86 -0.39 -4.45 -6.18
CA ILE A 86 0.06 -3.78 -4.96
C ILE A 86 0.43 -2.32 -5.27
N VAL A 87 0.00 -1.39 -4.42
CA VAL A 87 0.24 0.05 -4.50
C VAL A 87 0.56 0.59 -3.10
N ASN A 88 1.06 1.82 -2.99
CA ASN A 88 1.49 2.45 -1.74
C ASN A 88 2.45 1.58 -0.90
N SER A 89 3.25 0.77 -1.60
CA SER A 89 4.14 -0.21 -1.00
C SER A 89 5.47 -0.27 -1.76
N ALA A 90 6.51 -0.67 -1.05
CA ALA A 90 7.84 -0.89 -1.59
C ALA A 90 8.37 -2.27 -1.19
N VAL A 91 9.18 -2.85 -2.09
CA VAL A 91 9.99 -4.04 -1.80
C VAL A 91 11.45 -3.67 -1.90
N VAL A 92 12.23 -4.04 -0.90
CA VAL A 92 13.70 -4.03 -0.96
C VAL A 92 14.18 -5.48 -0.81
N ILE A 93 15.10 -5.90 -1.68
CA ILE A 93 15.71 -7.24 -1.61
C ILE A 93 17.21 -7.08 -1.39
N VAL A 94 17.63 -7.46 -0.18
CA VAL A 94 19.03 -7.46 0.23
C VAL A 94 19.67 -8.76 -0.19
N ARG A 95 20.74 -8.71 -1.00
CA ARG A 95 21.42 -9.90 -1.48
C ARG A 95 22.82 -10.07 -0.89
N TYR A 96 23.08 -11.29 -0.44
CA TYR A 96 24.42 -11.80 -0.13
C TYR A 96 24.85 -12.79 -1.21
N PHE A 97 26.01 -12.56 -1.81
CA PHE A 97 26.57 -13.46 -2.84
C PHE A 97 27.07 -14.77 -2.24
N GLY A 98 26.65 -15.89 -2.78
CA GLY A 98 26.98 -17.23 -2.30
C GLY A 98 28.18 -17.91 -2.98
N GLY A 99 29.01 -17.12 -3.71
CA GLY A 99 30.19 -17.66 -4.42
C GLY A 99 29.90 -18.25 -5.80
N THR A 100 28.64 -18.53 -6.15
CA THR A 100 28.24 -19.10 -7.45
C THR A 100 27.40 -18.09 -8.23
N LYS A 101 27.81 -17.74 -9.45
CA LYS A 101 27.04 -16.86 -10.33
C LYS A 101 25.75 -17.54 -10.79
N LEU A 102 24.63 -16.85 -10.64
CA LEU A 102 23.30 -17.35 -11.04
C LEU A 102 23.04 -17.21 -12.55
N GLY A 103 23.75 -16.29 -13.23
CA GLY A 103 23.44 -15.85 -14.58
C GLY A 103 22.18 -14.96 -14.63
N THR A 104 21.94 -14.29 -15.76
CA THR A 104 20.84 -13.33 -15.92
C THR A 104 19.46 -13.97 -15.67
N GLY A 105 19.20 -15.12 -16.27
CA GLY A 105 17.93 -15.85 -16.06
C GLY A 105 17.77 -16.37 -14.64
N GLY A 106 18.88 -16.75 -13.96
CA GLY A 106 18.85 -17.15 -12.54
C GLY A 106 18.54 -15.99 -11.63
N LEU A 107 19.12 -14.81 -11.89
CA LEU A 107 18.83 -13.58 -11.14
C LEU A 107 17.36 -13.17 -11.28
N ILE A 108 16.84 -13.11 -12.49
CA ILE A 108 15.42 -12.78 -12.74
C ILE A 108 14.51 -13.68 -11.91
N ARG A 109 14.73 -15.01 -11.95
CA ARG A 109 13.92 -15.96 -11.17
C ARG A 109 14.07 -15.77 -9.65
N ALA A 110 15.31 -15.58 -9.17
CA ALA A 110 15.57 -15.43 -7.73
C ALA A 110 14.92 -14.16 -7.16
N TYR A 111 15.06 -13.01 -7.85
CA TYR A 111 14.44 -11.75 -7.42
C TYR A 111 12.91 -11.81 -7.49
N SER A 112 12.33 -12.31 -8.59
CA SER A 112 10.89 -12.50 -8.69
C SER A 112 10.34 -13.45 -7.62
N ASN A 113 11.04 -14.56 -7.36
CA ASN A 113 10.63 -15.52 -6.32
C ASN A 113 10.71 -14.89 -4.92
N SER A 114 11.79 -14.19 -4.61
CA SER A 114 11.95 -13.50 -3.32
C SER A 114 10.84 -12.48 -3.06
N ALA A 115 10.46 -11.68 -4.08
CA ALA A 115 9.35 -10.75 -4.00
C ALA A 115 8.00 -11.47 -3.82
N ASN A 116 7.76 -12.55 -4.57
CA ASN A 116 6.52 -13.33 -4.44
C ASN A 116 6.37 -13.95 -3.04
N GLU A 117 7.44 -14.49 -2.48
CA GLU A 117 7.39 -15.14 -1.16
C GLU A 117 7.07 -14.14 -0.04
N VAL A 118 7.65 -12.93 -0.04
CA VAL A 118 7.30 -11.92 0.97
C VAL A 118 5.86 -11.42 0.81
N ILE A 119 5.36 -11.33 -0.42
CA ILE A 119 3.96 -10.97 -0.69
C ILE A 119 3.01 -12.05 -0.15
N LYS A 120 3.30 -13.33 -0.37
CA LYS A 120 2.47 -14.46 0.10
C LYS A 120 2.27 -14.48 1.61
N ILE A 121 3.29 -14.11 2.39
CA ILE A 121 3.22 -14.10 3.85
C ILE A 121 2.67 -12.77 4.40
N SER A 122 2.50 -11.75 3.57
CA SER A 122 2.07 -10.43 4.00
C SER A 122 0.55 -10.34 4.16
N GLU A 123 0.12 -9.46 5.06
CA GLU A 123 -1.28 -9.09 5.24
C GLU A 123 -1.62 -7.92 4.30
N LEU A 124 -2.23 -8.23 3.16
CA LEU A 124 -2.65 -7.23 2.18
C LEU A 124 -4.03 -6.68 2.54
N LYS A 125 -4.16 -5.34 2.53
CA LYS A 125 -5.42 -4.62 2.69
C LYS A 125 -5.89 -4.09 1.33
N GLU A 126 -7.20 -4.09 1.11
CA GLU A 126 -7.77 -3.44 -0.07
C GLU A 126 -7.59 -1.92 0.02
N TYR A 127 -7.06 -1.33 -1.07
CA TYR A 127 -7.01 0.12 -1.17
C TYR A 127 -8.39 0.64 -1.59
N LYS A 128 -8.98 1.46 -0.74
CA LYS A 128 -10.24 2.16 -1.01
C LYS A 128 -9.97 3.65 -1.06
N LYS A 129 -10.38 4.30 -2.15
CA LYS A 129 -10.36 5.76 -2.22
C LYS A 129 -11.45 6.31 -1.33
N LEU A 130 -11.05 6.94 -0.24
CA LEU A 130 -11.98 7.63 0.67
C LEU A 130 -12.16 9.08 0.22
N ILE A 131 -13.40 9.54 0.26
CA ILE A 131 -13.79 10.92 0.08
C ILE A 131 -14.41 11.44 1.38
N ILE A 132 -14.34 12.73 1.55
CA ILE A 132 -14.98 13.42 2.68
C ILE A 132 -16.23 14.11 2.17
N LYS A 133 -17.35 13.92 2.87
CA LYS A 133 -18.60 14.63 2.65
C LYS A 133 -19.02 15.36 3.92
N LEU A 134 -19.58 16.56 3.73
CA LEU A 134 -20.19 17.33 4.80
C LEU A 134 -21.70 17.26 4.64
N LEU A 135 -22.39 16.81 5.69
CA LEU A 135 -23.85 16.74 5.77
C LEU A 135 -24.33 17.79 6.77
N GLU A 136 -25.26 18.64 6.39
CA GLU A 136 -25.95 19.58 7.30
C GLU A 136 -27.39 19.12 7.50
N ILE A 137 -27.78 19.00 8.77
CA ILE A 137 -29.09 18.44 9.20
C ILE A 137 -29.64 19.22 10.38
N ASP A 138 -30.94 19.11 10.57
CA ASP A 138 -31.61 19.58 11.78
C ASP A 138 -31.35 18.63 12.95
N TYR A 139 -31.42 19.15 14.18
CA TYR A 139 -31.16 18.36 15.41
C TYR A 139 -32.08 17.14 15.58
N ASN A 140 -33.32 17.24 15.11
CA ASN A 140 -34.30 16.15 15.22
C ASN A 140 -34.01 14.97 14.31
N GLU A 141 -33.17 15.15 13.26
CA GLU A 141 -32.79 14.08 12.32
C GLU A 141 -31.46 13.42 12.68
N LEU A 142 -30.69 13.98 13.64
CA LEU A 142 -29.34 13.52 13.98
C LEU A 142 -29.31 12.03 14.34
N SER A 143 -30.18 11.60 15.27
CA SER A 143 -30.17 10.21 15.74
C SER A 143 -30.50 9.21 14.64
N GLN A 144 -31.41 9.58 13.72
CA GLN A 144 -31.73 8.73 12.57
C GLN A 144 -30.58 8.64 11.59
N LEU A 145 -29.91 9.78 11.28
CA LEU A 145 -28.74 9.78 10.40
C LEU A 145 -27.60 8.97 11.01
N GLU A 146 -27.29 9.13 12.29
CA GLU A 146 -26.28 8.36 12.97
C GLU A 146 -26.56 6.85 12.94
N TYR A 147 -27.82 6.46 13.11
CA TYR A 147 -28.22 5.07 12.97
C TYR A 147 -27.95 4.54 11.56
N ILE A 148 -28.34 5.28 10.50
CA ILE A 148 -28.07 4.90 9.10
C ILE A 148 -26.57 4.79 8.85
N LEU A 149 -25.77 5.79 9.23
CA LEU A 149 -24.32 5.78 9.04
C LEU A 149 -23.65 4.59 9.73
N ASN A 150 -24.13 4.24 10.93
CA ASN A 150 -23.63 3.07 11.68
C ASN A 150 -24.01 1.74 11.00
N GLN A 151 -25.24 1.60 10.49
CA GLN A 151 -25.67 0.41 9.73
C GLN A 151 -24.82 0.20 8.46
N GLU A 152 -24.51 1.28 7.76
CA GLU A 152 -23.69 1.28 6.55
C GLU A 152 -22.16 1.24 6.86
N ASN A 153 -21.76 1.18 8.13
CA ASN A 153 -20.36 1.23 8.59
C ASN A 153 -19.59 2.47 8.10
N ILE A 154 -20.28 3.60 7.93
CA ILE A 154 -19.67 4.86 7.49
C ILE A 154 -19.11 5.61 8.69
N LYS A 155 -17.83 6.01 8.58
CA LYS A 155 -17.12 6.68 9.66
C LYS A 155 -17.49 8.15 9.75
N ILE A 156 -17.93 8.60 10.91
CA ILE A 156 -18.09 10.01 11.26
C ILE A 156 -16.74 10.53 11.76
N ILE A 157 -16.19 11.57 11.09
CA ILE A 157 -14.91 12.20 11.45
C ILE A 157 -15.13 13.25 12.52
N SER A 158 -16.12 14.13 12.33
CA SER A 158 -16.44 15.20 13.28
C SER A 158 -17.93 15.55 13.23
N LYS A 159 -18.41 16.16 14.34
CA LYS A 159 -19.73 16.75 14.48
C LYS A 159 -19.57 18.17 15.02
N ASP A 160 -20.12 19.13 14.33
CA ASP A 160 -20.19 20.52 14.76
C ASP A 160 -21.63 20.90 15.04
N PHE A 161 -21.88 21.49 16.20
CA PHE A 161 -23.20 21.86 16.71
C PHE A 161 -23.32 23.38 16.74
N ASP A 162 -24.17 23.92 15.84
CA ASP A 162 -24.47 25.35 15.75
C ASP A 162 -26.00 25.50 15.56
N MET A 163 -26.48 26.37 14.70
CA MET A 163 -27.92 26.47 14.36
C MET A 163 -28.45 25.13 13.79
N ASN A 164 -27.61 24.47 13.01
CA ASN A 164 -27.81 23.11 12.49
C ASN A 164 -26.62 22.23 12.89
N VAL A 165 -26.78 20.92 12.79
CA VAL A 165 -25.68 19.98 13.02
C VAL A 165 -24.95 19.71 11.70
N LYS A 166 -23.63 19.86 11.71
CA LYS A 166 -22.76 19.51 10.57
C LYS A 166 -21.96 18.25 10.88
N LEU A 167 -22.16 17.19 10.10
CA LEU A 167 -21.41 15.95 10.20
C LEU A 167 -20.43 15.85 9.05
N LYS A 168 -19.15 15.62 9.38
CA LYS A 168 -18.12 15.27 8.43
C LYS A 168 -17.96 13.75 8.41
N ILE A 169 -18.22 13.14 7.27
CA ILE A 169 -18.15 11.68 7.09
C ILE A 169 -17.08 11.30 6.08
N GLU A 170 -16.48 10.11 6.27
CA GLU A 170 -15.47 9.52 5.40
C GLU A 170 -15.99 8.20 4.84
N LEU A 171 -16.00 8.09 3.51
CA LEU A 171 -16.57 6.95 2.80
C LEU A 171 -16.02 6.90 1.36
N THR A 172 -16.24 5.78 0.67
CA THR A 172 -15.95 5.68 -0.77
C THR A 172 -17.03 6.35 -1.61
N ASN A 173 -16.76 6.62 -2.89
CA ASN A 173 -17.78 7.08 -3.83
C ASN A 173 -18.95 6.08 -3.96
N GLU A 174 -18.67 4.78 -3.98
CA GLU A 174 -19.68 3.72 -4.05
C GLU A 174 -20.59 3.72 -2.81
N GLU A 175 -19.99 3.78 -1.62
CA GLU A 175 -20.71 3.88 -0.35
C GLU A 175 -21.56 5.16 -0.32
N PHE A 176 -21.07 6.27 -0.90
CA PHE A 176 -21.85 7.52 -0.98
C PHE A 176 -23.06 7.42 -1.91
N GLU A 177 -22.90 6.80 -3.09
CA GLU A 177 -24.04 6.57 -3.99
C GLU A 177 -25.10 5.65 -3.35
N ASN A 178 -24.67 4.66 -2.57
CA ASN A 178 -25.58 3.77 -1.82
C ASN A 178 -26.23 4.49 -0.63
N LEU A 179 -25.55 5.42 0.01
CA LEU A 179 -26.08 6.22 1.12
C LEU A 179 -27.15 7.22 0.68
N LYS A 180 -26.98 7.88 -0.48
CA LYS A 180 -27.88 8.94 -0.95
C LYS A 180 -29.38 8.62 -0.88
N PRO A 181 -29.85 7.45 -1.34
CA PRO A 181 -31.29 7.12 -1.29
C PRO A 181 -31.82 6.89 0.13
N LEU A 182 -30.95 6.67 1.12
CA LEU A 182 -31.30 6.46 2.53
C LEU A 182 -31.42 7.78 3.30
N LEU A 183 -30.84 8.87 2.74
CA LEU A 183 -30.87 10.18 3.37
C LEU A 183 -32.26 10.84 3.21
N SER A 184 -32.72 11.55 4.24
CA SER A 184 -33.91 12.37 4.15
C SER A 184 -33.68 13.54 3.17
N ARG A 185 -34.77 14.03 2.57
CA ARG A 185 -34.72 15.16 1.63
C ARG A 185 -34.27 16.49 2.27
N ASN A 186 -34.32 16.58 3.59
CA ASN A 186 -33.92 17.77 4.35
C ASN A 186 -32.40 17.83 4.58
N ILE A 187 -31.70 16.72 4.41
CA ILE A 187 -30.24 16.65 4.59
C ILE A 187 -29.57 17.35 3.41
N LYS A 188 -28.79 18.38 3.70
CA LYS A 188 -28.00 19.09 2.71
C LYS A 188 -26.60 18.46 2.63
N ILE A 189 -26.18 18.14 1.43
CA ILE A 189 -24.82 17.69 1.12
C ILE A 189 -24.05 18.92 0.63
N ILE A 190 -22.96 19.26 1.35
CA ILE A 190 -22.13 20.45 1.10
C ILE A 190 -20.76 20.04 0.53
#